data_664c986e4fa51b24fa44ed1379cf2963
#
_entry.id   664c986e4fa51b24fa44ed1379cf2963
#
_cell.length_a   1.000
_cell.length_b   1.000
_cell.length_c   1.000
_cell.angle_alpha   90.00
_cell.angle_beta   90.00
_cell.angle_gamma   90.00
#
_symmetry.space_group_name_H-M   'P 1'
#
loop_
_entity.id
_entity.type
_entity.pdbx_description
1 polymer ?
#
loop_
_entity_poly.entity_id
_entity_poly.type
_entity_poly.pdbx_seq_one_letter_code
_entity_poly.pdbx_strand_id
1 'polypeptide(L)'
;MQLTSFLETGRLTVVLTGEIDHHRAKNYIQAISAKIEAYSPNLCVLDFTEVTFMDSSGIAVVINAMRYMARIEGKLELTGIGNQPMKVFLTSGIDKLVQIKEAIS
;
A
#
# COMPACT_ATOMS: atom_id res chain seq x y z
N MET A 1 3.12 8.78 -14.22
CA MET A 1 2.81 8.91 -12.78
C MET A 1 4.10 8.80 -11.99
N GLN A 2 4.34 9.74 -11.10
CA GLN A 2 5.49 9.67 -10.22
C GLN A 2 5.10 9.00 -8.91
N LEU A 3 5.93 8.06 -8.48
CA LEU A 3 5.73 7.39 -7.20
C LEU A 3 6.69 8.00 -6.18
N THR A 4 6.12 8.53 -5.09
CA THR A 4 6.93 9.02 -3.98
C THR A 4 7.21 7.88 -3.04
N SER A 5 8.50 7.60 -2.80
CA SER A 5 8.89 6.53 -1.90
C SER A 5 10.16 6.88 -1.15
N PHE A 6 10.33 6.26 0.01
CA PHE A 6 11.50 6.43 0.87
C PHE A 6 12.01 5.07 1.31
N LEU A 7 13.32 4.87 1.23
CA LEU A 7 13.94 3.65 1.74
C LEU A 7 14.87 4.02 2.88
N GLU A 8 14.58 3.52 4.09
CA GLU A 8 15.37 3.77 5.29
C GLU A 8 15.50 2.51 6.12
N THR A 9 16.72 2.06 6.36
CA THR A 9 17.01 0.96 7.30
C THR A 9 16.09 -0.25 7.10
N GLY A 10 16.00 -0.72 5.85
CA GLY A 10 15.18 -1.89 5.53
C GLY A 10 13.67 -1.62 5.44
N ARG A 11 13.25 -0.36 5.58
CA ARG A 11 11.83 0.01 5.48
C ARG A 11 11.59 0.82 4.20
N LEU A 12 10.73 0.31 3.35
CA LEU A 12 10.28 1.01 2.14
C LEU A 12 8.91 1.63 2.43
N THR A 13 8.82 2.94 2.38
CA THR A 13 7.54 3.65 2.50
C THR A 13 7.13 4.18 1.13
N VAL A 14 5.91 3.86 0.72
CA VAL A 14 5.35 4.31 -0.55
C VAL A 14 4.15 5.20 -0.25
N VAL A 15 4.18 6.43 -0.75
CA VAL A 15 3.09 7.39 -0.55
C VAL A 15 2.15 7.32 -1.75
N LEU A 16 0.89 6.96 -1.49
CA LEU A 16 -0.15 6.91 -2.51
C LEU A 16 -0.92 8.23 -2.46
N THR A 17 -1.33 8.73 -3.62
CA THR A 17 -1.99 10.04 -3.70
C THR A 17 -3.20 10.02 -4.62
N GLY A 18 -4.14 10.91 -4.36
CA GLY A 18 -5.29 11.15 -5.22
C GLY A 18 -6.30 10.04 -5.24
N GLU A 19 -6.97 9.88 -6.36
CA GLU A 19 -7.97 8.83 -6.53
C GLU A 19 -7.31 7.54 -7.00
N ILE A 20 -7.64 6.43 -6.35
CA ILE A 20 -7.14 5.11 -6.77
C ILE A 20 -8.28 4.37 -7.46
N ASP A 21 -8.34 4.53 -8.77
CA ASP A 21 -9.26 3.80 -9.64
C ASP A 21 -8.53 2.60 -10.26
N HIS A 22 -9.21 1.89 -11.15
CA HIS A 22 -8.65 0.70 -11.80
C HIS A 22 -7.34 1.02 -12.55
N HIS A 23 -7.30 2.13 -13.26
CA HIS A 23 -6.13 2.50 -14.05
C HIS A 23 -4.92 2.82 -13.16
N ARG A 24 -5.13 3.64 -12.13
CA ARG A 24 -4.05 4.00 -11.21
C ARG A 24 -3.61 2.83 -10.36
N ALA A 25 -4.54 1.97 -9.97
CA ALA A 25 -4.19 0.77 -9.22
C ALA A 25 -3.19 -0.10 -10.00
N LYS A 26 -3.42 -0.28 -11.29
CA LYS A 26 -2.51 -1.04 -12.14
C LYS A 26 -1.10 -0.44 -12.15
N ASN A 27 -0.99 0.89 -12.23
CA ASN A 27 0.29 1.57 -12.20
C ASN A 27 0.98 1.42 -10.84
N TYR A 28 0.24 1.53 -9.74
CA TYR A 28 0.79 1.32 -8.41
C TYR A 28 1.28 -0.11 -8.22
N ILE A 29 0.52 -1.10 -8.68
CA ILE A 29 0.94 -2.50 -8.58
C ILE A 29 2.30 -2.69 -9.23
N GLN A 30 2.48 -2.20 -10.45
CA GLN A 30 3.74 -2.34 -11.17
C GLN A 30 4.89 -1.62 -10.46
N ALA A 31 4.66 -0.40 -10.04
CA ALA A 31 5.70 0.42 -9.41
C ALA A 31 6.12 -0.12 -8.05
N ILE A 32 5.15 -0.51 -7.22
CA ILE A 32 5.42 -1.03 -5.88
C ILE A 32 6.16 -2.37 -5.96
N SER A 33 5.70 -3.28 -6.82
CA SER A 33 6.35 -4.58 -6.96
C SER A 33 7.79 -4.45 -7.45
N ALA A 34 8.04 -3.52 -8.39
CA ALA A 34 9.40 -3.27 -8.88
C ALA A 34 10.32 -2.79 -7.76
N LYS A 35 9.83 -1.91 -6.87
CA LYS A 35 10.62 -1.42 -5.76
C LYS A 35 10.89 -2.50 -4.71
N ILE A 36 9.88 -3.32 -4.41
CA ILE A 36 10.06 -4.44 -3.48
C ILE A 36 11.13 -5.40 -4.01
N GLU A 37 11.07 -5.74 -5.29
CA GLU A 37 12.06 -6.62 -5.89
C GLU A 37 13.46 -6.00 -5.89
N ALA A 38 13.54 -4.69 -6.17
CA ALA A 38 14.84 -4.00 -6.25
C ALA A 38 15.52 -3.88 -4.88
N TYR A 39 14.75 -3.64 -3.82
CA TYR A 39 15.30 -3.29 -2.51
C TYR A 39 15.19 -4.39 -1.46
N SER A 40 14.32 -5.38 -1.67
CA SER A 40 14.05 -6.46 -0.70
C SER A 40 13.93 -5.93 0.73
N PRO A 41 13.02 -4.99 0.99
CA PRO A 41 12.90 -4.39 2.33
C PRO A 41 12.36 -5.41 3.34
N ASN A 42 12.67 -5.21 4.61
CA ASN A 42 12.09 -6.01 5.69
C ASN A 42 10.64 -5.63 5.96
N LEU A 43 10.31 -4.36 5.72
CA LEU A 43 8.99 -3.80 5.94
C LEU A 43 8.62 -2.88 4.78
N CYS A 44 7.41 -3.04 4.26
CA CYS A 44 6.84 -2.11 3.29
C CYS A 44 5.67 -1.39 3.94
N VAL A 45 5.67 -0.06 3.91
CA VAL A 45 4.59 0.76 4.44
C VAL A 45 3.92 1.45 3.27
N LEU A 46 2.61 1.27 3.14
CA LEU A 46 1.80 1.99 2.16
C LEU A 46 1.05 3.10 2.90
N ASP A 47 1.37 4.33 2.56
CA ASP A 47 0.81 5.53 3.20
C ASP A 47 -0.33 6.07 2.36
N PHE A 48 -1.53 6.05 2.93
CA PHE A 48 -2.79 6.48 2.27
C PHE A 48 -3.23 7.88 2.69
N THR A 49 -2.39 8.61 3.42
CA THR A 49 -2.78 9.92 3.96
C THR A 49 -3.27 10.88 2.87
N GLU A 50 -2.67 10.82 1.70
CA GLU A 50 -3.01 11.72 0.58
C GLU A 50 -3.97 11.10 -0.44
N VAL A 51 -4.54 9.94 -0.12
CA VAL A 51 -5.56 9.31 -0.97
C VAL A 51 -6.90 9.98 -0.70
N THR A 52 -7.52 10.52 -1.75
CA THR A 52 -8.80 11.23 -1.65
C THR A 52 -10.00 10.33 -1.87
N PHE A 53 -9.83 9.27 -2.66
CA PHE A 53 -10.89 8.31 -2.95
C PHE A 53 -10.25 7.00 -3.41
N MET A 54 -10.89 5.89 -3.09
CA MET A 54 -10.42 4.58 -3.53
C MET A 54 -11.63 3.68 -3.81
N ASP A 55 -11.63 3.05 -4.99
CA ASP A 55 -12.60 2.00 -5.28
C ASP A 55 -11.97 0.63 -4.93
N SER A 56 -12.69 -0.45 -5.24
CA SER A 56 -12.23 -1.80 -4.89
C SER A 56 -10.93 -2.19 -5.60
N SER A 57 -10.52 -1.47 -6.65
CA SER A 57 -9.24 -1.74 -7.32
C SER A 57 -8.06 -1.51 -6.37
N GLY A 58 -8.20 -0.63 -5.38
CA GLY A 58 -7.15 -0.39 -4.38
C GLY A 58 -6.85 -1.62 -3.54
N ILE A 59 -7.80 -2.53 -3.39
CA ILE A 59 -7.57 -3.79 -2.68
C ILE A 59 -6.53 -4.63 -3.41
N ALA A 60 -6.55 -4.62 -4.74
CA ALA A 60 -5.56 -5.36 -5.53
C ALA A 60 -4.14 -4.83 -5.30
N VAL A 61 -3.99 -3.52 -5.10
CA VAL A 61 -2.69 -2.92 -4.77
C VAL A 61 -2.13 -3.53 -3.49
N VAL A 62 -2.97 -3.60 -2.45
CA VAL A 62 -2.57 -4.14 -1.15
C VAL A 62 -2.27 -5.64 -1.25
N ILE A 63 -3.14 -6.41 -1.88
CA ILE A 63 -2.94 -7.86 -2.01
C ILE A 63 -1.65 -8.16 -2.77
N ASN A 64 -1.38 -7.42 -3.84
CA ASN A 64 -0.17 -7.62 -4.63
C ASN A 64 1.09 -7.32 -3.81
N ALA A 65 1.09 -6.18 -3.08
CA ALA A 65 2.20 -5.82 -2.22
C ALA A 65 2.43 -6.89 -1.13
N MET A 66 1.33 -7.40 -0.56
CA MET A 66 1.40 -8.45 0.45
C MET A 66 2.06 -9.72 -0.09
N ARG A 67 1.71 -10.11 -1.32
CA ARG A 67 2.31 -11.30 -1.94
C ARG A 67 3.80 -11.12 -2.20
N TYR A 68 4.20 -9.96 -2.69
CA TYR A 68 5.62 -9.69 -2.94
C TYR A 68 6.42 -9.66 -1.65
N MET A 69 5.86 -9.04 -0.59
CA MET A 69 6.54 -9.02 0.71
C MET A 69 6.63 -10.41 1.33
N ALA A 70 5.60 -11.23 1.16
CA ALA A 70 5.63 -12.60 1.67
C ALA A 70 6.75 -13.44 1.03
N ARG A 71 7.04 -13.22 -0.25
CA ARG A 71 8.10 -13.93 -0.95
C ARG A 71 9.49 -13.68 -0.36
N ILE A 72 9.69 -12.52 0.23
CA ILE A 72 10.96 -12.15 0.85
C ILE A 72 10.90 -12.20 2.37
N GLU A 73 9.84 -12.81 2.90
CA GLU A 73 9.63 -12.97 4.34
C GLU A 73 9.57 -11.63 5.08
N GLY A 74 9.10 -10.59 4.39
CA GLY A 74 8.92 -9.27 4.96
C GLY A 74 7.50 -9.04 5.43
N LYS A 75 7.26 -7.82 5.94
CA LYS A 75 5.94 -7.43 6.47
C LYS A 75 5.40 -6.25 5.69
N LEU A 76 4.07 -6.15 5.66
CA LEU A 76 3.35 -5.04 5.04
C LEU A 76 2.51 -4.34 6.09
N GLU A 77 2.57 -3.01 6.11
CA GLU A 77 1.73 -2.17 6.96
C GLU A 77 1.04 -1.11 6.10
N LEU A 78 -0.19 -0.79 6.48
CA LEU A 78 -0.95 0.31 5.87
C LEU A 78 -1.11 1.40 6.92
N THR A 79 -0.98 2.66 6.52
CA THR A 79 -1.12 3.79 7.43
C THR A 79 -1.84 4.95 6.77
N GLY A 80 -2.40 5.84 7.55
CA GLY A 80 -3.02 7.07 7.08
C GLY A 80 -4.32 6.87 6.33
N ILE A 81 -5.03 5.77 6.58
CA ILE A 81 -6.23 5.44 5.82
C ILE A 81 -7.39 6.33 6.27
N GLY A 82 -7.95 7.10 5.31
CA GLY A 82 -9.11 7.94 5.58
C GLY A 82 -10.40 7.15 5.64
N ASN A 83 -11.50 7.86 5.93
CA ASN A 83 -12.81 7.20 6.16
C ASN A 83 -13.31 6.43 4.95
N GLN A 84 -13.19 6.98 3.75
CA GLN A 84 -13.72 6.32 2.56
C GLN A 84 -12.89 5.08 2.18
N PRO A 85 -11.56 5.15 2.08
CA PRO A 85 -10.77 3.94 1.84
C PRO A 85 -10.95 2.89 2.94
N MET A 86 -11.09 3.31 4.20
CA MET A 86 -11.29 2.36 5.30
C MET A 86 -12.54 1.53 5.10
N LYS A 87 -13.63 2.12 4.60
CA LYS A 87 -14.87 1.37 4.32
C LYS A 87 -14.63 0.29 3.28
N VAL A 88 -13.81 0.58 2.27
CA VAL A 88 -13.46 -0.42 1.24
C VAL A 88 -12.67 -1.56 1.86
N PHE A 89 -11.68 -1.25 2.69
CA PHE A 89 -10.88 -2.28 3.35
C PHE A 89 -11.72 -3.15 4.29
N LEU A 90 -12.57 -2.55 5.09
CA LEU A 90 -13.42 -3.30 6.02
C LEU A 90 -14.41 -4.20 5.30
N THR A 91 -15.01 -3.71 4.22
CA THR A 91 -15.96 -4.50 3.43
C THR A 91 -15.28 -5.70 2.77
N SER A 92 -14.03 -5.55 2.33
CA SER A 92 -13.29 -6.62 1.68
C SER A 92 -12.70 -7.62 2.67
N GLY A 93 -12.58 -7.25 3.95
CA GLY A 93 -11.94 -8.08 4.96
C GLY A 93 -10.42 -8.03 4.96
N ILE A 94 -9.82 -7.16 4.15
CA ILE A 94 -8.36 -7.09 4.04
C ILE A 94 -7.71 -6.66 5.35
N ASP A 95 -8.44 -5.95 6.20
CA ASP A 95 -7.97 -5.53 7.51
C ASP A 95 -7.59 -6.71 8.42
N LYS A 96 -8.12 -7.89 8.10
CA LYS A 96 -7.79 -9.12 8.84
C LYS A 96 -6.52 -9.78 8.34
N LEU A 97 -6.01 -9.38 7.18
CA LEU A 97 -4.86 -10.00 6.54
C LEU A 97 -3.60 -9.15 6.64
N VAL A 98 -3.73 -7.84 6.78
CA VAL A 98 -2.60 -6.92 6.87
C VAL A 98 -2.74 -6.05 8.10
N GLN A 99 -1.62 -5.55 8.58
CA GLN A 99 -1.61 -4.64 9.72
C GLN A 99 -1.94 -3.23 9.27
N ILE A 100 -2.96 -2.64 9.87
CA ILE A 100 -3.35 -1.25 9.62
C ILE A 100 -2.95 -0.45 10.85
N LYS A 101 -2.15 0.59 10.64
CA LYS A 101 -1.76 1.50 11.71
C LYS A 101 -2.38 2.87 11.48
N GLU A 102 -2.85 3.49 12.55
CA GLU A 102 -3.34 4.85 12.47
C GLU A 102 -2.18 5.81 12.25
N ALA A 103 -2.44 6.86 11.46
CA ALA A 103 -1.46 7.92 11.30
C ALA A 103 -1.30 8.63 12.64
N ILE A 104 -0.05 8.80 13.05
CA ILE A 104 0.25 9.56 14.25
C ILE A 104 0.22 11.04 13.86
N SER A 105 -0.74 11.75 14.42
CA SER A 105 -0.88 13.17 14.16
C SER A 105 -0.05 13.97 15.16
#